data_4d747cdb589a6517d0ec0754e2c7d995
#
_entry.id   4d747cdb589a6517d0ec0754e2c7d995
#
_cell.length_a   1.000
_cell.length_b   1.000
_cell.length_c   1.000
_cell.angle_alpha   90.00
_cell.angle_beta   90.00
_cell.angle_gamma   90.00
#
_symmetry.space_group_name_H-M   'P 1'
#
loop_
_entity.id
_entity.type
_entity.pdbx_description
1 polymer ?
#
loop_
_entity_poly.entity_id
_entity_poly.type
_entity_poly.pdbx_seq_one_letter_code
_entity_poly.pdbx_strand_id
1 'polypeptide(L)'
;MVPDDIQQLFLDLLRLHLNPSASAAPVSVSPEALQGLMGLSQLHQVTPMVVDALGAGACLAPDAEALFAVWKRQAMGAVFAQTRRTQAFAALCAALEQAQIPAVVFKGILLRILYPKMDFRTSSDEDIYIPEAYDDAARQVFQAQGMQVAAGDEPAAQVTTYVCPITGLRVEVHRSLFPELAGAGAAMNSLFQGIEQRRIAVKWNGASL
;
A
#
# COMPACT_ATOMS: atom_id res chain seq x y z
N MET A 1 -23.49 -9.62 -12.73
CA MET A 1 -22.91 -8.46 -13.44
C MET A 1 -23.39 -7.23 -12.68
N VAL A 2 -22.49 -6.30 -12.33
CA VAL A 2 -22.90 -5.06 -11.63
C VAL A 2 -23.50 -4.12 -12.67
N PRO A 3 -24.66 -3.48 -12.40
CA PRO A 3 -25.28 -2.52 -13.33
C PRO A 3 -24.34 -1.35 -13.68
N ASP A 4 -24.48 -0.81 -14.89
CA ASP A 4 -23.57 0.22 -15.44
C ASP A 4 -23.62 1.53 -14.64
N ASP A 5 -24.79 1.89 -14.09
CA ASP A 5 -24.99 3.07 -13.23
C ASP A 5 -24.19 2.94 -11.91
N ILE A 6 -24.11 1.74 -11.32
CA ILE A 6 -23.31 1.49 -10.12
C ILE A 6 -21.81 1.54 -10.44
N GLN A 7 -21.40 1.03 -11.60
CA GLN A 7 -20.01 1.13 -12.03
C GLN A 7 -19.61 2.61 -12.25
N GLN A 8 -20.48 3.38 -12.88
CA GLN A 8 -20.23 4.82 -13.08
C GLN A 8 -20.15 5.56 -11.72
N LEU A 9 -21.08 5.30 -10.81
CA LEU A 9 -21.05 5.88 -9.46
C LEU A 9 -19.76 5.51 -8.71
N PHE A 10 -19.31 4.25 -8.82
CA PHE A 10 -18.03 3.80 -8.23
C PHE A 10 -16.85 4.62 -8.76
N LEU A 11 -16.76 4.83 -10.08
CA LEU A 11 -15.71 5.64 -10.69
C LEU A 11 -15.77 7.10 -10.24
N ASP A 12 -16.97 7.66 -10.13
CA ASP A 12 -17.15 9.05 -9.70
C ASP A 12 -16.78 9.27 -8.24
N LEU A 13 -17.06 8.29 -7.36
CA LEU A 13 -16.60 8.32 -5.97
C LEU A 13 -15.07 8.23 -5.87
N LEU A 14 -14.42 7.40 -6.68
CA LEU A 14 -12.95 7.37 -6.72
C LEU A 14 -12.36 8.70 -7.21
N ARG A 15 -12.95 9.30 -8.25
CA ARG A 15 -12.53 10.64 -8.74
C ARG A 15 -12.68 11.71 -7.66
N LEU A 16 -13.77 11.68 -6.90
CA LEU A 16 -14.01 12.58 -5.80
C LEU A 16 -12.98 12.43 -4.69
N HIS A 17 -12.66 11.20 -4.29
CA HIS A 17 -11.62 10.93 -3.28
C HIS A 17 -10.24 11.41 -3.75
N LEU A 18 -9.90 11.18 -5.02
CA LEU A 18 -8.59 11.54 -5.58
C LEU A 18 -8.47 13.04 -5.90
N ASN A 19 -9.57 13.74 -6.03
CA ASN A 19 -9.60 15.18 -6.26
C ASN A 19 -10.48 15.88 -5.21
N PRO A 20 -9.94 16.21 -4.02
CA PRO A 20 -10.70 16.82 -2.92
C PRO A 20 -11.30 18.20 -3.27
N SER A 21 -10.83 18.83 -4.35
CA SER A 21 -11.40 20.11 -4.85
C SER A 21 -12.61 19.89 -5.75
N ALA A 22 -12.90 18.66 -6.17
CA ALA A 22 -14.10 18.37 -6.95
C ALA A 22 -15.35 18.46 -6.06
N SER A 23 -16.36 19.16 -6.54
CA SER A 23 -17.70 19.16 -5.93
C SER A 23 -18.51 18.05 -6.57
N ALA A 24 -19.02 17.12 -5.77
CA ALA A 24 -20.01 16.16 -6.25
C ALA A 24 -21.43 16.68 -5.95
N ALA A 25 -22.33 16.50 -6.90
CA ALA A 25 -23.76 16.64 -6.60
C ALA A 25 -24.16 15.58 -5.57
N PRO A 26 -25.09 15.87 -4.65
CA PRO A 26 -25.59 14.88 -3.71
C PRO A 26 -26.19 13.70 -4.48
N VAL A 27 -25.66 12.50 -4.25
CA VAL A 27 -26.16 11.27 -4.87
C VAL A 27 -26.96 10.50 -3.82
N SER A 28 -28.21 10.16 -4.16
CA SER A 28 -29.01 9.25 -3.32
C SER A 28 -28.56 7.82 -3.60
N VAL A 29 -28.19 7.09 -2.54
CA VAL A 29 -27.68 5.71 -2.63
C VAL A 29 -28.66 4.76 -1.94
N SER A 30 -29.25 3.84 -2.73
CA SER A 30 -30.11 2.77 -2.22
C SER A 30 -29.28 1.64 -1.58
N PRO A 31 -29.90 0.74 -0.79
CA PRO A 31 -29.22 -0.43 -0.24
C PRO A 31 -28.60 -1.32 -1.31
N GLU A 32 -29.25 -1.51 -2.45
CA GLU A 32 -28.76 -2.34 -3.57
C GLU A 32 -27.52 -1.68 -4.21
N ALA A 33 -27.57 -0.37 -4.45
CA ALA A 33 -26.43 0.38 -4.96
C ALA A 33 -25.25 0.33 -3.98
N LEU A 34 -25.52 0.44 -2.67
CA LEU A 34 -24.50 0.33 -1.64
C LEU A 34 -23.82 -1.05 -1.65
N GLN A 35 -24.60 -2.14 -1.75
CA GLN A 35 -24.06 -3.50 -1.86
C GLN A 35 -23.19 -3.67 -3.12
N GLY A 36 -23.61 -3.12 -4.26
CA GLY A 36 -22.83 -3.14 -5.49
C GLY A 36 -21.51 -2.39 -5.34
N LEU A 37 -21.51 -1.22 -4.72
CA LEU A 37 -20.29 -0.43 -4.39
C LEU A 37 -19.37 -1.19 -3.42
N MET A 38 -19.92 -1.86 -2.42
CA MET A 38 -19.15 -2.71 -1.50
C MET A 38 -18.41 -3.81 -2.27
N GLY A 39 -19.11 -4.53 -3.16
CA GLY A 39 -18.51 -5.59 -3.97
C GLY A 39 -17.39 -5.08 -4.88
N LEU A 40 -17.62 -3.98 -5.62
CA LEU A 40 -16.61 -3.36 -6.47
C LEU A 40 -15.39 -2.88 -5.67
N SER A 41 -15.63 -2.19 -4.56
CA SER A 41 -14.55 -1.63 -3.75
C SER A 41 -13.67 -2.71 -3.09
N GLN A 42 -14.25 -3.85 -2.72
CA GLN A 42 -13.53 -5.01 -2.21
C GLN A 42 -12.71 -5.67 -3.32
N LEU A 43 -13.31 -5.90 -4.49
CA LEU A 43 -12.63 -6.49 -5.65
C LEU A 43 -11.38 -5.69 -6.05
N HIS A 44 -11.48 -4.37 -6.04
CA HIS A 44 -10.40 -3.46 -6.41
C HIS A 44 -9.54 -2.99 -5.23
N GLN A 45 -9.80 -3.47 -4.02
CA GLN A 45 -9.06 -3.12 -2.79
C GLN A 45 -9.02 -1.60 -2.49
N VAL A 46 -10.11 -0.88 -2.82
CA VAL A 46 -10.24 0.57 -2.64
C VAL A 46 -11.38 0.97 -1.69
N THR A 47 -11.80 0.03 -0.85
CA THR A 47 -12.90 0.23 0.11
C THR A 47 -12.76 1.52 0.93
N PRO A 48 -11.60 1.87 1.53
CA PRO A 48 -11.50 3.10 2.30
C PRO A 48 -11.75 4.36 1.48
N MET A 49 -11.32 4.39 0.22
CA MET A 49 -11.49 5.55 -0.67
C MET A 49 -12.96 5.77 -1.00
N VAL A 50 -13.69 4.69 -1.35
CA VAL A 50 -15.10 4.76 -1.69
C VAL A 50 -15.95 5.16 -0.48
N VAL A 51 -15.66 4.60 0.68
CA VAL A 51 -16.35 4.94 1.94
C VAL A 51 -16.09 6.40 2.34
N ASP A 52 -14.89 6.90 2.16
CA ASP A 52 -14.53 8.29 2.44
C ASP A 52 -15.31 9.26 1.54
N ALA A 53 -15.35 8.98 0.24
CA ALA A 53 -16.08 9.80 -0.74
C ALA A 53 -17.60 9.79 -0.47
N LEU A 54 -18.18 8.64 -0.15
CA LEU A 54 -19.59 8.53 0.24
C LEU A 54 -19.88 9.34 1.51
N GLY A 55 -19.01 9.28 2.51
CA GLY A 55 -19.18 10.01 3.76
C GLY A 55 -19.09 11.53 3.62
N ALA A 56 -18.52 12.02 2.53
CA ALA A 56 -18.35 13.45 2.28
C ALA A 56 -19.58 14.15 1.67
N GLY A 57 -20.52 13.40 1.05
CA GLY A 57 -21.62 14.10 0.34
C GLY A 57 -22.77 13.21 -0.17
N ALA A 58 -22.79 11.91 0.13
CA ALA A 58 -23.91 11.07 -0.30
C ALA A 58 -25.12 11.21 0.65
N CYS A 59 -26.30 11.29 0.06
CA CYS A 59 -27.57 11.13 0.77
C CYS A 59 -27.91 9.65 0.77
N LEU A 60 -27.78 8.99 1.90
CA LEU A 60 -28.14 7.58 2.04
C LEU A 60 -29.63 7.43 2.28
N ALA A 61 -30.24 6.42 1.67
CA ALA A 61 -31.59 6.03 2.04
C ALA A 61 -31.60 5.52 3.50
N PRO A 62 -32.66 5.73 4.28
CA PRO A 62 -32.68 5.38 5.72
C PRO A 62 -32.36 3.93 6.02
N ASP A 63 -32.74 3.00 5.15
CA ASP A 63 -32.46 1.58 5.24
C ASP A 63 -31.00 1.20 4.82
N ALA A 64 -30.30 2.09 4.11
CA ALA A 64 -28.88 1.95 3.77
C ALA A 64 -27.92 2.43 4.89
N GLU A 65 -28.39 3.31 5.80
CA GLU A 65 -27.55 3.93 6.83
C GLU A 65 -26.87 2.91 7.76
N ALA A 66 -27.62 1.92 8.23
CA ALA A 66 -27.09 0.88 9.12
C ALA A 66 -26.01 0.04 8.43
N LEU A 67 -26.22 -0.33 7.16
CA LEU A 67 -25.25 -1.07 6.36
C LEU A 67 -23.99 -0.21 6.13
N PHE A 68 -24.16 1.05 5.79
CA PHE A 68 -23.03 1.97 5.60
C PHE A 68 -22.21 2.15 6.88
N ALA A 69 -22.88 2.25 8.04
CA ALA A 69 -22.18 2.38 9.32
C ALA A 69 -21.29 1.16 9.63
N VAL A 70 -21.73 -0.05 9.28
CA VAL A 70 -20.91 -1.27 9.40
C VAL A 70 -19.74 -1.23 8.43
N TRP A 71 -20.00 -0.89 7.18
CA TRP A 71 -18.98 -0.79 6.14
C TRP A 71 -17.91 0.26 6.45
N LYS A 72 -18.33 1.42 6.97
CA LYS A 72 -17.43 2.49 7.43
C LYS A 72 -16.50 1.99 8.54
N ARG A 73 -17.00 1.25 9.52
CA ARG A 73 -16.14 0.67 10.57
C ARG A 73 -15.10 -0.29 10.01
N GLN A 74 -15.47 -1.14 9.05
CA GLN A 74 -14.54 -2.05 8.38
C GLN A 74 -13.46 -1.27 7.60
N ALA A 75 -13.87 -0.25 6.84
CA ALA A 75 -12.96 0.61 6.09
C ALA A 75 -11.95 1.32 7.02
N MET A 76 -12.43 1.88 8.12
CA MET A 76 -11.56 2.54 9.12
C MET A 76 -10.62 1.55 9.82
N GLY A 77 -11.06 0.31 10.05
CA GLY A 77 -10.18 -0.76 10.53
C GLY A 77 -9.03 -1.05 9.55
N ALA A 78 -9.32 -1.09 8.25
CA ALA A 78 -8.30 -1.26 7.21
C ALA A 78 -7.32 -0.08 7.15
N VAL A 79 -7.81 1.16 7.25
CA VAL A 79 -6.97 2.37 7.32
C VAL A 79 -6.07 2.30 8.56
N PHE A 80 -6.60 1.98 9.73
CA PHE A 80 -5.80 1.87 10.95
C PHE A 80 -4.71 0.79 10.84
N ALA A 81 -5.04 -0.38 10.27
CA ALA A 81 -4.05 -1.42 10.04
C ALA A 81 -2.96 -0.96 9.04
N GLN A 82 -3.35 -0.20 8.00
CA GLN A 82 -2.41 0.37 7.05
C GLN A 82 -1.49 1.40 7.72
N THR A 83 -2.03 2.32 8.53
CA THR A 83 -1.24 3.31 9.27
C THR A 83 -0.21 2.64 10.18
N ARG A 84 -0.60 1.57 10.88
CA ARG A 84 0.36 0.79 11.71
C ARG A 84 1.49 0.19 10.87
N ARG A 85 1.18 -0.39 9.71
CA ARG A 85 2.21 -0.94 8.79
C ARG A 85 3.12 0.16 8.27
N THR A 86 2.55 1.30 7.89
CA THR A 86 3.31 2.47 7.43
C THR A 86 4.31 2.96 8.48
N GLN A 87 3.88 3.05 9.74
CA GLN A 87 4.76 3.44 10.87
C GLN A 87 5.86 2.41 11.11
N ALA A 88 5.52 1.12 11.09
CA ALA A 88 6.51 0.05 11.25
C ALA A 88 7.54 0.04 10.10
N PHE A 89 7.10 0.31 8.88
CA PHE A 89 8.01 0.41 7.73
C PHE A 89 8.95 1.63 7.84
N ALA A 90 8.44 2.78 8.27
CA ALA A 90 9.28 3.96 8.51
C ALA A 90 10.34 3.69 9.60
N ALA A 91 9.98 2.98 10.67
CA ALA A 91 10.93 2.56 11.70
C ALA A 91 12.00 1.60 11.14
N LEU A 92 11.60 0.65 10.28
CA LEU A 92 12.53 -0.24 9.60
C LEU A 92 13.50 0.53 8.70
N CYS A 93 13.01 1.48 7.89
CA CYS A 93 13.87 2.31 7.04
C CYS A 93 14.90 3.10 7.86
N ALA A 94 14.47 3.68 8.99
CA ALA A 94 15.39 4.38 9.89
C ALA A 94 16.45 3.44 10.50
N ALA A 95 16.07 2.20 10.86
CA ALA A 95 17.01 1.21 11.37
C ALA A 95 18.03 0.75 10.31
N LEU A 96 17.59 0.56 9.05
CA LEU A 96 18.48 0.26 7.92
C LEU A 96 19.46 1.41 7.66
N GLU A 97 19.00 2.66 7.71
CA GLU A 97 19.85 3.84 7.56
C GLU A 97 20.89 3.93 8.69
N GLN A 98 20.49 3.73 9.95
CA GLN A 98 21.40 3.70 11.11
C GLN A 98 22.47 2.61 10.99
N ALA A 99 22.11 1.45 10.43
CA ALA A 99 23.04 0.36 10.15
C ALA A 99 23.87 0.59 8.88
N GLN A 100 23.74 1.73 8.21
CA GLN A 100 24.41 2.10 6.96
C GLN A 100 24.14 1.11 5.82
N ILE A 101 22.98 0.50 5.81
CA ILE A 101 22.55 -0.42 4.74
C ILE A 101 21.88 0.41 3.63
N PRO A 102 22.39 0.37 2.38
CA PRO A 102 21.89 1.17 1.28
C PRO A 102 20.60 0.58 0.69
N ALA A 103 19.48 0.70 1.41
CA ALA A 103 18.17 0.26 0.94
C ALA A 103 17.55 1.29 -0.01
N VAL A 104 16.86 0.83 -1.06
CA VAL A 104 16.09 1.65 -1.99
C VAL A 104 14.64 1.19 -2.02
N VAL A 105 13.74 2.03 -1.57
CA VAL A 105 12.28 1.81 -1.68
C VAL A 105 11.85 2.16 -3.11
N PHE A 106 11.06 1.32 -3.79
CA PHE A 106 10.70 1.58 -5.19
C PHE A 106 9.22 1.38 -5.55
N LYS A 107 8.40 0.87 -4.63
CA LYS A 107 6.94 0.73 -4.75
C LYS A 107 6.28 0.99 -3.39
N GLY A 108 5.13 0.37 -3.14
CA GLY A 108 4.46 0.41 -1.84
C GLY A 108 4.17 1.85 -1.39
N ILE A 109 4.83 2.27 -0.32
CA ILE A 109 4.64 3.60 0.29
C ILE A 109 4.93 4.75 -0.68
N LEU A 110 5.90 4.63 -1.60
CA LEU A 110 6.21 5.69 -2.58
C LEU A 110 5.03 5.97 -3.53
N LEU A 111 4.21 4.98 -3.82
CA LEU A 111 2.99 5.20 -4.59
C LEU A 111 1.87 5.76 -3.72
N ARG A 112 1.82 5.38 -2.42
CA ARG A 112 0.78 5.87 -1.51
C ARG A 112 0.90 7.35 -1.18
N ILE A 113 2.12 7.90 -1.07
CA ILE A 113 2.33 9.34 -0.82
C ILE A 113 1.79 10.26 -1.92
N LEU A 114 1.49 9.71 -3.11
CA LEU A 114 0.86 10.45 -4.21
C LEU A 114 -0.65 10.62 -4.01
N TYR A 115 -1.26 9.91 -3.06
CA TYR A 115 -2.69 9.97 -2.78
C TYR A 115 -3.01 11.04 -1.74
N PRO A 116 -4.15 11.74 -1.84
CA PRO A 116 -4.54 12.78 -0.88
C PRO A 116 -4.58 12.28 0.56
N LYS A 117 -4.97 11.02 0.76
CA LYS A 117 -5.00 10.31 2.04
C LYS A 117 -4.26 8.98 1.85
N MET A 118 -2.96 8.96 2.09
CA MET A 118 -2.08 7.84 1.72
C MET A 118 -2.50 6.49 2.29
N ASP A 119 -2.96 6.43 3.54
CA ASP A 119 -3.34 5.17 4.19
C ASP A 119 -4.72 4.66 3.78
N PHE A 120 -5.47 5.45 3.00
CA PHE A 120 -6.71 4.99 2.35
C PHE A 120 -6.44 4.12 1.10
N ARG A 121 -5.26 4.25 0.51
CA ARG A 121 -4.75 3.27 -0.46
C ARG A 121 -4.07 2.15 0.29
N THR A 122 -4.78 1.07 0.53
CA THR A 122 -4.19 -0.12 1.16
C THR A 122 -3.20 -0.80 0.20
N SER A 123 -2.11 -1.33 0.75
CA SER A 123 -1.17 -2.21 0.06
C SER A 123 -0.89 -3.44 0.91
N SER A 124 -0.54 -4.56 0.26
CA SER A 124 -0.22 -5.82 0.94
C SER A 124 1.22 -5.84 1.46
N ASP A 125 2.11 -5.16 0.75
CA ASP A 125 3.56 -5.26 0.87
C ASP A 125 4.26 -3.92 0.61
N GLU A 126 5.51 -3.84 1.02
CA GLU A 126 6.44 -2.79 0.66
C GLU A 126 7.63 -3.43 -0.04
N ASP A 127 8.06 -2.85 -1.15
CA ASP A 127 9.16 -3.36 -1.96
C ASP A 127 10.42 -2.54 -1.73
N ILE A 128 11.51 -3.19 -1.38
CA ILE A 128 12.82 -2.57 -1.23
C ILE A 128 13.91 -3.38 -1.96
N TYR A 129 14.85 -2.69 -2.54
CA TYR A 129 16.08 -3.26 -3.06
C TYR A 129 17.19 -3.10 -2.03
N ILE A 130 17.91 -4.17 -1.75
CA ILE A 130 19.12 -4.18 -0.91
C ILE A 130 20.20 -4.97 -1.68
N PRO A 131 21.41 -4.39 -1.90
CA PRO A 131 22.51 -5.13 -2.52
C PRO A 131 22.89 -6.37 -1.71
N GLU A 132 23.16 -7.49 -2.39
CA GLU A 132 23.45 -8.79 -1.79
C GLU A 132 24.59 -8.75 -0.73
N ALA A 133 25.57 -7.87 -0.93
CA ALA A 133 26.66 -7.65 0.02
C ALA A 133 26.21 -7.26 1.44
N TYR A 134 24.96 -6.77 1.58
CA TYR A 134 24.38 -6.35 2.86
C TYR A 134 23.34 -7.33 3.43
N ASP A 135 23.14 -8.49 2.81
CA ASP A 135 22.08 -9.45 3.19
C ASP A 135 22.13 -9.86 4.66
N ASP A 136 23.31 -10.23 5.18
CA ASP A 136 23.43 -10.67 6.57
C ASP A 136 23.20 -9.53 7.56
N ALA A 137 23.69 -8.33 7.26
CA ALA A 137 23.45 -7.15 8.09
C ALA A 137 21.96 -6.74 8.05
N ALA A 138 21.34 -6.76 6.87
CA ALA A 138 19.93 -6.49 6.71
C ALA A 138 19.06 -7.48 7.49
N ARG A 139 19.38 -8.78 7.42
CA ARG A 139 18.68 -9.82 8.17
C ARG A 139 18.69 -9.56 9.68
N GLN A 140 19.82 -9.13 10.24
CA GLN A 140 19.94 -8.77 11.65
C GLN A 140 19.02 -7.58 11.99
N VAL A 141 18.98 -6.56 11.14
CA VAL A 141 18.07 -5.40 11.32
C VAL A 141 16.62 -5.85 11.27
N PHE A 142 16.20 -6.64 10.28
CA PHE A 142 14.83 -7.17 10.19
C PHE A 142 14.46 -7.96 11.45
N GLN A 143 15.33 -8.85 11.94
CA GLN A 143 15.10 -9.61 13.15
C GLN A 143 14.97 -8.72 14.39
N ALA A 144 15.81 -7.69 14.52
CA ALA A 144 15.73 -6.71 15.60
C ALA A 144 14.42 -5.90 15.58
N GLN A 145 13.82 -5.71 14.39
CA GLN A 145 12.49 -5.10 14.21
C GLN A 145 11.33 -6.10 14.37
N GLY A 146 11.61 -7.31 14.86
CA GLY A 146 10.60 -8.36 15.09
C GLY A 146 10.05 -8.99 13.80
N MET A 147 10.76 -8.88 12.70
CA MET A 147 10.39 -9.50 11.43
C MET A 147 11.06 -10.87 11.27
N GLN A 148 10.38 -11.75 10.57
CA GLN A 148 10.87 -13.09 10.22
C GLN A 148 10.61 -13.37 8.74
N VAL A 149 11.41 -14.27 8.16
CA VAL A 149 11.20 -14.71 6.78
C VAL A 149 9.85 -15.43 6.68
N ALA A 150 9.10 -15.13 5.64
CA ALA A 150 7.80 -15.74 5.40
C ALA A 150 7.94 -17.26 5.19
N ALA A 151 6.93 -18.02 5.61
CA ALA A 151 6.94 -19.47 5.44
C ALA A 151 6.99 -19.83 3.95
N GLY A 152 7.96 -20.65 3.58
CA GLY A 152 8.19 -21.09 2.20
C GLY A 152 9.18 -20.24 1.40
N ASP A 153 9.60 -19.08 1.93
CA ASP A 153 10.66 -18.28 1.31
C ASP A 153 12.06 -18.75 1.76
N GLU A 154 13.02 -18.63 0.85
CA GLU A 154 14.42 -18.88 1.16
C GLU A 154 15.16 -17.56 1.42
N PRO A 155 16.01 -17.48 2.49
CA PRO A 155 16.70 -16.23 2.84
C PRO A 155 17.67 -15.70 1.77
N ALA A 156 18.08 -16.53 0.83
CA ALA A 156 18.99 -16.17 -0.25
C ALA A 156 18.31 -16.12 -1.63
N ALA A 157 16.98 -16.19 -1.68
CA ALA A 157 16.23 -16.08 -2.93
C ALA A 157 16.39 -14.67 -3.55
N GLN A 158 16.14 -14.56 -4.85
CA GLN A 158 16.17 -13.26 -5.56
C GLN A 158 15.20 -12.25 -4.97
N VAL A 159 14.09 -12.72 -4.40
CA VAL A 159 13.15 -11.95 -3.58
C VAL A 159 12.92 -12.73 -2.30
N THR A 160 13.11 -12.09 -1.16
CA THR A 160 12.82 -12.67 0.16
C THR A 160 11.76 -11.82 0.85
N THR A 161 10.66 -12.45 1.28
CA THR A 161 9.60 -11.76 2.02
C THR A 161 9.86 -11.84 3.52
N TYR A 162 9.85 -10.70 4.18
CA TYR A 162 9.85 -10.58 5.64
C TYR A 162 8.47 -10.16 6.14
N VAL A 163 8.04 -10.75 7.26
CA VAL A 163 6.73 -10.48 7.87
C VAL A 163 6.92 -10.14 9.35
N CYS A 164 6.27 -9.06 9.80
CA CYS A 164 6.15 -8.77 11.22
C CYS A 164 4.78 -9.28 11.73
N PRO A 165 4.72 -10.31 12.57
CA PRO A 165 3.46 -10.88 13.06
C PRO A 165 2.61 -9.89 13.87
N ILE A 166 3.26 -8.92 14.54
CA ILE A 166 2.59 -7.95 15.41
C ILE A 166 1.88 -6.86 14.60
N THR A 167 2.56 -6.29 13.61
CA THR A 167 2.05 -5.17 12.82
C THR A 167 1.36 -5.60 11.54
N GLY A 168 1.63 -6.83 11.06
CA GLY A 168 1.21 -7.32 9.76
C GLY A 168 1.98 -6.70 8.59
N LEU A 169 3.10 -5.99 8.87
CA LEU A 169 3.98 -5.47 7.82
C LEU A 169 4.61 -6.62 7.06
N ARG A 170 4.53 -6.55 5.72
CA ARG A 170 5.25 -7.43 4.79
C ARG A 170 6.21 -6.58 3.98
N VAL A 171 7.44 -7.04 3.84
CA VAL A 171 8.47 -6.37 3.05
C VAL A 171 9.09 -7.38 2.12
N GLU A 172 9.06 -7.11 0.83
CA GLU A 172 9.77 -7.88 -0.18
C GLU A 172 11.13 -7.24 -0.43
N VAL A 173 12.17 -7.98 -0.07
CA VAL A 173 13.56 -7.58 -0.30
C VAL A 173 14.02 -8.16 -1.63
N HIS A 174 14.28 -7.29 -2.58
CA HIS A 174 14.73 -7.62 -3.92
C HIS A 174 16.26 -7.48 -4.02
N ARG A 175 16.94 -8.45 -4.63
CA ARG A 175 18.36 -8.38 -4.98
C ARG A 175 18.60 -7.90 -6.41
N SER A 176 17.53 -7.87 -7.22
CA SER A 176 17.49 -7.23 -8.53
C SER A 176 16.12 -6.59 -8.73
N LEU A 177 16.04 -5.49 -9.47
CA LEU A 177 14.78 -4.76 -9.73
C LEU A 177 13.88 -5.47 -10.73
N PHE A 178 14.48 -6.23 -11.64
CA PHE A 178 13.77 -6.95 -12.71
C PHE A 178 14.07 -8.44 -12.66
N PRO A 179 13.07 -9.31 -12.77
CA PRO A 179 13.31 -10.75 -12.87
C PRO A 179 14.11 -11.08 -14.14
N GLU A 180 15.01 -12.06 -14.04
CA GLU A 180 15.83 -12.52 -15.16
C GLU A 180 15.02 -13.41 -16.14
N LEU A 181 13.93 -12.88 -16.67
CA LEU A 181 13.12 -13.55 -17.67
C LEU A 181 13.65 -13.25 -19.08
N ALA A 182 14.13 -14.29 -19.77
CA ALA A 182 14.48 -14.27 -21.21
C ALA A 182 15.48 -13.15 -21.64
N GLY A 183 16.50 -12.88 -20.84
CA GLY A 183 17.58 -11.96 -21.22
C GLY A 183 17.26 -10.46 -21.11
N ALA A 184 16.00 -10.08 -21.15
CA ALA A 184 15.59 -8.67 -21.01
C ALA A 184 15.83 -8.15 -19.58
N GLY A 185 15.61 -8.98 -18.56
CA GLY A 185 15.81 -8.62 -17.16
C GLY A 185 17.27 -8.27 -16.84
N ALA A 186 18.22 -9.04 -17.35
CA ALA A 186 19.65 -8.78 -17.17
C ALA A 186 20.06 -7.43 -17.80
N ALA A 187 19.57 -7.13 -19.02
CA ALA A 187 19.82 -5.85 -19.67
C ALA A 187 19.21 -4.69 -18.89
N MET A 188 17.97 -4.85 -18.38
CA MET A 188 17.32 -3.85 -17.55
C MET A 188 18.06 -3.65 -16.23
N ASN A 189 18.45 -4.72 -15.53
CA ASN A 189 19.20 -4.63 -14.27
C ASN A 189 20.54 -3.92 -14.46
N SER A 190 21.21 -4.09 -15.61
CA SER A 190 22.48 -3.39 -15.89
C SER A 190 22.32 -1.86 -15.93
N LEU A 191 21.17 -1.35 -16.37
CA LEU A 191 20.89 0.09 -16.39
C LEU A 191 20.72 0.68 -14.98
N PHE A 192 20.39 -0.17 -14.02
CA PHE A 192 20.13 0.22 -12.61
C PHE A 192 21.29 -0.17 -11.68
N GLN A 193 22.43 -0.60 -12.19
CA GLN A 193 23.61 -0.83 -11.37
C GLN A 193 23.99 0.44 -10.59
N GLY A 194 24.24 0.31 -9.28
CA GLY A 194 24.57 1.43 -8.40
C GLY A 194 23.39 2.38 -8.13
N ILE A 195 22.13 1.90 -8.29
CA ILE A 195 20.95 2.72 -8.01
C ILE A 195 20.92 3.19 -6.55
N GLU A 196 21.47 2.39 -5.63
CA GLU A 196 21.60 2.72 -4.22
C GLU A 196 22.45 3.97 -3.97
N GLN A 197 23.36 4.32 -4.89
CA GLN A 197 24.16 5.54 -4.84
C GLN A 197 23.43 6.77 -5.41
N ARG A 198 22.37 6.55 -6.19
CA ARG A 198 21.56 7.58 -6.86
C ARG A 198 20.20 7.78 -6.20
N ARG A 199 19.95 7.11 -5.08
CA ARG A 199 18.70 7.25 -4.32
C ARG A 199 18.53 8.69 -3.82
N ILE A 200 17.29 9.13 -3.74
CA ILE A 200 16.91 10.41 -3.13
C ILE A 200 16.11 10.13 -1.86
N ALA A 201 16.33 10.91 -0.83
CA ALA A 201 15.53 10.81 0.39
C ALA A 201 14.16 11.43 0.17
N VAL A 202 13.12 10.65 0.39
CA VAL A 202 11.74 11.13 0.39
C VAL A 202 11.31 11.37 1.84
N LYS A 203 10.92 12.60 2.15
CA LYS A 203 10.44 12.97 3.48
C LYS A 203 8.97 12.65 3.63
N TRP A 204 8.61 11.90 4.67
CA TRP A 204 7.23 11.63 5.04
C TRP A 204 7.07 11.74 6.56
N ASN A 205 6.18 12.63 7.03
CA ASN A 205 5.93 12.89 8.46
C ASN A 205 7.20 13.02 9.32
N GLY A 206 8.24 13.64 8.75
CA GLY A 206 9.53 13.80 9.42
C GLY A 206 10.47 12.60 9.35
N ALA A 207 10.01 11.45 8.87
CA ALA A 207 10.85 10.31 8.56
C ALA A 207 11.47 10.44 7.16
N SER A 208 12.64 9.85 6.98
CA SER A 208 13.29 9.69 5.66
C SER A 208 12.97 8.28 5.15
N LEU A 209 12.54 8.18 3.90
CA LEU A 209 12.26 6.92 3.19
C LEU A 209 13.23 6.78 2.02
#